data_5e4cc408f990dcde8f746c4c6ba51f18
#
_entry.id   5e4cc408f990dcde8f746c4c6ba51f18
#
_cell.length_a   1.000
_cell.length_b   1.000
_cell.length_c   1.000
_cell.angle_alpha   90.00
_cell.angle_beta   90.00
_cell.angle_gamma   90.00
#
_symmetry.space_group_name_H-M   'P 1'
#
loop_
_entity.id
_entity.type
_entity.pdbx_description
1 polymer ?
#
loop_
_entity_poly.entity_id
_entity_poly.type
_entity_poly.pdbx_seq_one_letter_code
_entity_poly.pdbx_strand_id
1 'polypeptide(L)'
;MRINIVKSKNAEQLYIIHSYRINGKNTSKIYKKLGTMADLLPLHNHDRDQVLAWAKEQARLATEQYDQENEKVSISFHPNLHIKKNEQHSFNCGYLFLQSICSQLRFDNIFRNVKTRHNFTFPIQSIFSDLIYSRILHPSSKKSSYDFAHTLLEQPKYDIHHIYRALSILAQESDYIQSEVYKNSHFIHHRNTKVLYYDCTNYYFEIEEDDDLRKYGKSKEHRPNPIVTMGLFMDTDGIPLAFDLYPGNQNEQKTLKPLEQKIIRDFDCSEFIYCSDAGLGSQDNKLFNDMQGRSYVIAQSLKKLKKEDREIALDPTQFRKVGSDRLIDLRELDESDPSVYGSIYYKEVPIESKKLSETMIVTYSPKYRAYQANIRQKQLERAQKLLNTNKNIRKERK
;
A
#
# COMPACT_ATOMS: atom_id res chain seq x y z
N MET A 1 -19.01 -18.58 -19.55
CA MET A 1 -18.37 -19.75 -20.23
C MET A 1 -18.96 -21.06 -19.74
N ARG A 2 -18.65 -22.20 -20.36
CA ARG A 2 -19.16 -23.51 -19.93
C ARG A 2 -18.12 -24.59 -20.15
N ILE A 3 -18.27 -25.72 -19.44
CA ILE A 3 -17.44 -26.90 -19.69
C ILE A 3 -17.91 -27.60 -20.95
N ASN A 4 -16.96 -28.18 -21.68
CA ASN A 4 -17.20 -29.07 -22.82
C ASN A 4 -16.33 -30.30 -22.64
N ILE A 5 -16.92 -31.49 -22.80
CA ILE A 5 -16.26 -32.77 -22.66
C ILE A 5 -16.22 -33.40 -24.05
N VAL A 6 -15.02 -33.59 -24.56
CA VAL A 6 -14.80 -34.26 -25.86
C VAL A 6 -14.34 -35.67 -25.59
N LYS A 7 -15.09 -36.64 -26.08
CA LYS A 7 -14.78 -38.07 -25.98
C LYS A 7 -14.12 -38.55 -27.27
N SER A 8 -12.98 -39.18 -27.13
CA SER A 8 -12.30 -39.92 -28.18
C SER A 8 -12.25 -41.40 -27.83
N LYS A 9 -11.79 -42.29 -28.77
CA LYS A 9 -11.70 -43.73 -28.49
C LYS A 9 -10.91 -44.07 -27.22
N ASN A 10 -9.93 -43.25 -26.86
CA ASN A 10 -8.97 -43.54 -25.79
C ASN A 10 -8.92 -42.50 -24.66
N ALA A 11 -9.66 -41.39 -24.73
CA ALA A 11 -9.60 -40.35 -23.73
C ALA A 11 -10.83 -39.44 -23.71
N GLU A 12 -11.20 -38.95 -22.51
CA GLU A 12 -12.13 -37.86 -22.33
C GLU A 12 -11.33 -36.60 -21.98
N GLN A 13 -11.46 -35.54 -22.76
CA GLN A 13 -10.80 -34.23 -22.51
C GLN A 13 -11.80 -33.19 -22.11
N LEU A 14 -11.45 -32.41 -21.06
CA LEU A 14 -12.24 -31.33 -20.53
C LEU A 14 -11.69 -29.97 -21.00
N TYR A 15 -12.59 -29.16 -21.52
CA TYR A 15 -12.30 -27.80 -21.98
C TYR A 15 -13.27 -26.80 -21.35
N ILE A 16 -12.81 -25.58 -21.14
CA ILE A 16 -13.68 -24.42 -20.97
C ILE A 16 -13.86 -23.79 -22.36
N ILE A 17 -15.11 -23.62 -22.78
CA ILE A 17 -15.45 -22.97 -24.05
C ILE A 17 -16.20 -21.64 -23.80
N HIS A 18 -15.85 -20.64 -24.61
CA HIS A 18 -16.59 -19.40 -24.70
C HIS A 18 -17.55 -19.49 -25.90
N SER A 19 -18.85 -19.33 -25.62
CA SER A 19 -19.90 -19.31 -26.67
C SER A 19 -20.25 -17.88 -26.99
N TYR A 20 -20.29 -17.53 -28.26
CA TYR A 20 -20.64 -16.21 -28.76
C TYR A 20 -21.44 -16.31 -30.05
N ARG A 21 -22.04 -15.21 -30.48
CA ARG A 21 -22.92 -15.17 -31.65
C ARG A 21 -22.27 -14.31 -32.73
N ILE A 22 -22.07 -14.91 -33.94
CA ILE A 22 -21.61 -14.17 -35.13
C ILE A 22 -22.69 -14.32 -36.20
N ASN A 23 -23.13 -13.23 -36.78
CA ASN A 23 -24.12 -13.20 -37.86
C ASN A 23 -25.36 -14.08 -37.60
N GLY A 24 -25.87 -14.02 -36.36
CA GLY A 24 -27.04 -14.76 -35.91
C GLY A 24 -26.80 -16.26 -35.60
N LYS A 25 -25.62 -16.80 -35.87
CA LYS A 25 -25.25 -18.19 -35.57
C LYS A 25 -24.46 -18.29 -34.26
N ASN A 26 -24.83 -19.27 -33.43
CA ASN A 26 -24.08 -19.58 -32.21
C ASN A 26 -22.77 -20.31 -32.59
N THR A 27 -21.68 -19.78 -32.09
CA THR A 27 -20.32 -20.29 -32.28
C THR A 27 -19.64 -20.45 -30.93
N SER A 28 -18.65 -21.33 -30.81
CA SER A 28 -17.87 -21.45 -29.59
C SER A 28 -16.39 -21.62 -29.92
N LYS A 29 -15.56 -21.06 -29.03
CA LYS A 29 -14.09 -21.16 -29.09
C LYS A 29 -13.58 -21.80 -27.81
N ILE A 30 -12.56 -22.63 -27.89
CA ILE A 30 -11.86 -23.16 -26.73
C ILE A 30 -11.16 -21.97 -26.05
N TYR A 31 -11.49 -21.74 -24.79
CA TYR A 31 -10.85 -20.74 -23.94
C TYR A 31 -9.66 -21.33 -23.18
N LYS A 32 -9.87 -22.51 -22.54
CA LYS A 32 -8.83 -23.18 -21.75
C LYS A 32 -9.01 -24.68 -21.81
N LYS A 33 -7.89 -25.40 -21.92
CA LYS A 33 -7.84 -26.87 -21.75
C LYS A 33 -7.62 -27.16 -20.27
N LEU A 34 -8.48 -27.98 -19.64
CA LEU A 34 -8.36 -28.38 -18.24
C LEU A 34 -7.51 -29.63 -18.04
N GLY A 35 -7.53 -30.56 -18.98
CA GLY A 35 -6.82 -31.81 -18.91
C GLY A 35 -7.66 -33.00 -19.37
N THR A 36 -7.12 -34.24 -19.28
CA THR A 36 -7.90 -35.44 -19.50
C THR A 36 -8.57 -35.89 -18.21
N MET A 37 -9.69 -36.61 -18.33
CA MET A 37 -10.37 -37.20 -17.16
C MET A 37 -9.42 -38.11 -16.38
N ALA A 38 -8.56 -38.87 -17.08
CA ALA A 38 -7.58 -39.76 -16.47
C ALA A 38 -6.54 -38.99 -15.62
N ASP A 39 -6.09 -37.82 -16.07
CA ASP A 39 -5.14 -36.97 -15.32
C ASP A 39 -5.78 -36.29 -14.12
N LEU A 40 -7.08 -35.98 -14.21
CA LEU A 40 -7.79 -35.22 -13.18
C LEU A 40 -8.38 -36.08 -12.06
N LEU A 41 -8.75 -37.34 -12.35
CA LEU A 41 -9.31 -38.27 -11.36
C LEU A 41 -8.40 -38.45 -10.12
N PRO A 42 -7.07 -38.68 -10.26
CA PRO A 42 -6.20 -38.81 -9.09
C PRO A 42 -6.15 -37.57 -8.18
N LEU A 43 -6.38 -36.40 -8.77
CA LEU A 43 -6.36 -35.12 -8.04
C LEU A 43 -7.67 -34.84 -7.28
N HIS A 44 -8.73 -35.63 -7.56
CA HIS A 44 -10.08 -35.48 -7.01
C HIS A 44 -10.62 -36.81 -6.46
N ASN A 45 -9.81 -37.51 -5.65
CA ASN A 45 -10.16 -38.74 -4.95
C ASN A 45 -10.72 -39.87 -5.88
N HIS A 46 -10.34 -39.88 -7.13
CA HIS A 46 -10.87 -40.79 -8.18
C HIS A 46 -12.39 -40.67 -8.38
N ASP A 47 -12.99 -39.54 -7.98
CA ASP A 47 -14.42 -39.26 -8.10
C ASP A 47 -14.69 -38.36 -9.32
N ARG A 48 -15.44 -38.88 -10.29
CA ARG A 48 -15.80 -38.14 -11.51
C ARG A 48 -16.68 -36.90 -11.22
N ASP A 49 -17.59 -37.00 -10.24
CA ASP A 49 -18.50 -35.91 -9.94
C ASP A 49 -17.74 -34.73 -9.28
N GLN A 50 -16.73 -35.03 -8.49
CA GLN A 50 -15.83 -34.01 -7.93
C GLN A 50 -15.01 -33.33 -9.05
N VAL A 51 -14.49 -34.08 -10.04
CA VAL A 51 -13.81 -33.47 -11.19
C VAL A 51 -14.75 -32.57 -11.98
N LEU A 52 -16.00 -32.96 -12.18
CA LEU A 52 -16.98 -32.15 -12.90
C LEU A 52 -17.41 -30.92 -12.11
N ALA A 53 -17.55 -31.04 -10.80
CA ALA A 53 -17.82 -29.88 -9.92
C ALA A 53 -16.67 -28.89 -9.94
N TRP A 54 -15.42 -29.35 -9.82
CA TRP A 54 -14.23 -28.51 -9.96
C TRP A 54 -14.14 -27.84 -11.34
N ALA A 55 -14.39 -28.57 -12.42
CA ALA A 55 -14.37 -28.03 -13.78
C ALA A 55 -15.45 -26.93 -13.98
N LYS A 56 -16.66 -27.12 -13.40
CA LYS A 56 -17.70 -26.08 -13.40
C LYS A 56 -17.27 -24.82 -12.66
N GLU A 57 -16.62 -24.99 -11.52
CA GLU A 57 -16.08 -23.85 -10.78
C GLU A 57 -14.97 -23.11 -11.55
N GLN A 58 -14.07 -23.86 -12.23
CA GLN A 58 -13.08 -23.26 -13.13
C GLN A 58 -13.74 -22.48 -14.29
N ALA A 59 -14.84 -22.97 -14.83
CA ALA A 59 -15.59 -22.28 -15.88
C ALA A 59 -16.30 -21.02 -15.36
N ARG A 60 -16.79 -21.06 -14.11
CA ARG A 60 -17.36 -19.88 -13.42
C ARG A 60 -16.31 -18.79 -13.24
N LEU A 61 -15.15 -19.14 -12.67
CA LEU A 61 -14.02 -18.22 -12.48
C LEU A 61 -13.53 -17.64 -13.81
N ALA A 62 -13.41 -18.49 -14.86
CA ALA A 62 -13.04 -18.03 -16.19
C ALA A 62 -14.08 -17.09 -16.82
N THR A 63 -15.36 -17.25 -16.50
CA THR A 63 -16.43 -16.32 -16.93
C THR A 63 -16.26 -14.98 -16.25
N GLU A 64 -16.09 -14.97 -14.93
CA GLU A 64 -15.91 -13.75 -14.17
C GLU A 64 -14.67 -12.97 -14.63
N GLN A 65 -13.55 -13.67 -14.84
CA GLN A 65 -12.33 -13.05 -15.37
C GLN A 65 -12.54 -12.47 -16.77
N TYR A 66 -13.18 -13.21 -17.66
CA TYR A 66 -13.44 -12.75 -19.03
C TYR A 66 -14.39 -11.55 -19.06
N ASP A 67 -15.43 -11.55 -18.22
CA ASP A 67 -16.40 -10.45 -18.15
C ASP A 67 -15.73 -9.19 -17.61
N GLN A 68 -14.84 -9.32 -16.61
CA GLN A 68 -14.02 -8.22 -16.10
C GLN A 68 -13.06 -7.65 -17.15
N GLU A 69 -12.38 -8.50 -17.90
CA GLU A 69 -11.43 -8.09 -18.96
C GLU A 69 -12.12 -7.46 -20.18
N ASN A 70 -13.40 -7.80 -20.41
CA ASN A 70 -14.17 -7.38 -21.58
C ASN A 70 -15.37 -6.49 -21.24
N GLU A 71 -15.41 -5.92 -20.04
CA GLU A 71 -16.47 -4.99 -19.65
C GLU A 71 -16.51 -3.80 -20.63
N LYS A 72 -17.66 -3.62 -21.28
CA LYS A 72 -17.87 -2.56 -22.26
C LYS A 72 -18.88 -1.57 -21.74
N VAL A 73 -18.46 -0.32 -21.63
CA VAL A 73 -19.39 0.79 -21.44
C VAL A 73 -19.97 1.17 -22.80
N SER A 74 -21.29 1.04 -22.95
CA SER A 74 -22.00 1.42 -24.18
C SER A 74 -22.79 2.71 -23.95
N ILE A 75 -22.59 3.68 -24.82
CA ILE A 75 -23.33 4.95 -24.80
C ILE A 75 -24.27 4.94 -26.00
N SER A 76 -25.55 5.19 -25.77
CA SER A 76 -26.55 5.32 -26.83
C SER A 76 -26.81 6.80 -27.12
N PHE A 77 -26.66 7.21 -28.36
CA PHE A 77 -26.96 8.55 -28.82
C PHE A 77 -28.23 8.52 -29.71
N HIS A 78 -29.10 9.49 -29.47
CA HIS A 78 -30.26 9.72 -30.33
C HIS A 78 -30.04 10.99 -31.15
N PRO A 79 -29.72 10.90 -32.44
CA PRO A 79 -29.34 12.06 -33.25
C PRO A 79 -30.47 13.11 -33.40
N ASN A 80 -31.69 12.72 -33.11
CA ASN A 80 -32.85 13.61 -33.20
C ASN A 80 -33.24 14.27 -31.86
N LEU A 81 -32.48 14.03 -30.79
CA LEU A 81 -32.69 14.66 -29.49
C LEU A 81 -32.01 16.04 -29.48
N HIS A 82 -32.81 17.09 -29.27
CA HIS A 82 -32.27 18.43 -29.06
C HIS A 82 -31.65 18.54 -27.68
N ILE A 83 -30.42 19.07 -27.61
CA ILE A 83 -29.75 19.41 -26.36
C ILE A 83 -30.49 20.57 -25.69
N LYS A 84 -30.95 20.39 -24.46
CA LYS A 84 -31.62 21.45 -23.71
C LYS A 84 -30.59 22.47 -23.20
N LYS A 85 -31.02 23.71 -23.02
CA LYS A 85 -30.19 24.74 -22.41
C LYS A 85 -29.75 24.29 -20.99
N ASN A 86 -28.46 24.38 -20.70
CA ASN A 86 -27.79 23.92 -19.45
C ASN A 86 -27.70 22.39 -19.27
N GLU A 87 -27.96 21.59 -20.29
CA GLU A 87 -27.71 20.15 -20.25
C GLU A 87 -26.24 19.87 -20.61
N GLN A 88 -25.59 19.04 -19.83
CA GLN A 88 -24.19 18.69 -20.05
C GLN A 88 -24.07 17.44 -20.93
N HIS A 89 -23.34 17.57 -22.04
CA HIS A 89 -23.05 16.48 -22.97
C HIS A 89 -21.57 16.20 -23.17
N SER A 90 -20.73 16.77 -22.30
CA SER A 90 -19.29 16.45 -22.22
C SER A 90 -19.02 15.69 -20.93
N PHE A 91 -18.46 14.49 -21.05
CA PHE A 91 -18.24 13.61 -19.90
C PHE A 91 -16.77 13.25 -19.76
N ASN A 92 -16.32 13.15 -18.50
CA ASN A 92 -15.01 12.63 -18.15
C ASN A 92 -15.08 11.11 -18.12
N CYS A 93 -14.34 10.43 -19.00
CA CYS A 93 -14.25 8.97 -19.07
C CYS A 93 -12.98 8.41 -18.42
N GLY A 94 -12.08 9.25 -17.88
CA GLY A 94 -10.82 8.82 -17.29
C GLY A 94 -10.99 7.89 -16.09
N TYR A 95 -12.11 7.99 -15.37
CA TYR A 95 -12.41 7.13 -14.23
C TYR A 95 -12.66 5.66 -14.60
N LEU A 96 -12.96 5.32 -15.86
CA LEU A 96 -13.24 3.95 -16.29
C LEU A 96 -12.06 3.00 -16.03
N PHE A 97 -10.81 3.49 -16.12
CA PHE A 97 -9.63 2.72 -15.74
C PHE A 97 -9.62 2.41 -14.24
N LEU A 98 -10.02 3.38 -13.40
CA LEU A 98 -10.13 3.21 -11.96
C LEU A 98 -11.29 2.27 -11.59
N GLN A 99 -12.41 2.38 -12.33
CA GLN A 99 -13.57 1.49 -12.15
C GLN A 99 -13.20 0.02 -12.37
N SER A 100 -12.38 -0.26 -13.39
CA SER A 100 -11.87 -1.62 -13.63
C SER A 100 -11.06 -2.15 -12.43
N ILE A 101 -10.20 -1.33 -11.82
CA ILE A 101 -9.45 -1.70 -10.61
C ILE A 101 -10.41 -1.91 -9.43
N CYS A 102 -11.39 -1.04 -9.24
CA CYS A 102 -12.39 -1.18 -8.17
C CYS A 102 -13.22 -2.47 -8.31
N SER A 103 -13.54 -2.86 -9.56
CA SER A 103 -14.22 -4.13 -9.86
C SER A 103 -13.33 -5.34 -9.50
N GLN A 104 -12.05 -5.32 -9.88
CA GLN A 104 -11.09 -6.37 -9.53
C GLN A 104 -10.87 -6.47 -8.01
N LEU A 105 -10.91 -5.34 -7.29
CA LEU A 105 -10.89 -5.28 -5.82
C LEU A 105 -12.23 -5.71 -5.18
N ARG A 106 -13.22 -6.08 -5.99
CA ARG A 106 -14.53 -6.59 -5.56
C ARG A 106 -15.26 -5.66 -4.60
N PHE A 107 -15.27 -4.38 -4.90
CA PHE A 107 -15.98 -3.39 -4.09
C PHE A 107 -17.46 -3.70 -3.93
N ASP A 108 -18.09 -4.33 -4.94
CA ASP A 108 -19.47 -4.79 -4.88
C ASP A 108 -19.72 -5.77 -3.73
N ASN A 109 -18.83 -6.73 -3.51
CA ASN A 109 -18.91 -7.69 -2.41
C ASN A 109 -18.67 -7.01 -1.05
N ILE A 110 -17.65 -6.16 -0.97
CA ILE A 110 -17.33 -5.42 0.26
C ILE A 110 -18.54 -4.60 0.70
N PHE A 111 -19.11 -3.78 -0.18
CA PHE A 111 -20.22 -2.89 0.17
C PHE A 111 -21.57 -3.61 0.30
N ARG A 112 -21.74 -4.77 -0.33
CA ARG A 112 -22.88 -5.65 -0.06
C ARG A 112 -22.85 -6.13 1.41
N ASN A 113 -21.68 -6.54 1.91
CA ASN A 113 -21.51 -6.95 3.30
C ASN A 113 -21.66 -5.77 4.28
N VAL A 114 -21.14 -4.58 3.94
CA VAL A 114 -21.38 -3.36 4.75
C VAL A 114 -22.88 -3.08 4.85
N LYS A 115 -23.63 -3.21 3.75
CA LYS A 115 -25.08 -3.00 3.74
C LYS A 115 -25.86 -3.95 4.64
N THR A 116 -25.38 -5.18 4.88
CA THR A 116 -26.05 -6.11 5.78
C THR A 116 -25.92 -5.72 7.25
N ARG A 117 -24.91 -4.94 7.61
CA ARG A 117 -24.62 -4.50 8.99
C ARG A 117 -25.20 -3.13 9.34
N HIS A 118 -25.61 -2.36 8.34
CA HIS A 118 -26.11 -0.99 8.51
C HIS A 118 -27.44 -0.78 7.81
N ASN A 119 -28.29 0.03 8.40
CA ASN A 119 -29.59 0.39 7.82
C ASN A 119 -29.49 1.75 7.08
N PHE A 120 -29.30 1.70 5.77
CA PHE A 120 -29.30 2.88 4.90
C PHE A 120 -29.85 2.53 3.51
N THR A 121 -30.32 3.54 2.77
CA THR A 121 -30.96 3.39 1.45
C THR A 121 -30.12 3.94 0.29
N PHE A 122 -29.09 4.74 0.57
CA PHE A 122 -28.26 5.36 -0.47
C PHE A 122 -27.19 4.38 -1.01
N PRO A 123 -26.70 4.61 -2.25
CA PRO A 123 -25.74 3.74 -2.93
C PRO A 123 -24.32 3.98 -2.41
N ILE A 124 -23.97 3.42 -1.25
CA ILE A 124 -22.66 3.66 -0.57
C ILE A 124 -21.46 3.28 -1.45
N GLN A 125 -21.56 2.22 -2.26
CA GLN A 125 -20.49 1.82 -3.18
C GLN A 125 -20.22 2.91 -4.23
N SER A 126 -21.28 3.46 -4.86
CA SER A 126 -21.11 4.53 -5.84
C SER A 126 -20.50 5.78 -5.19
N ILE A 127 -20.97 6.15 -3.99
CA ILE A 127 -20.39 7.28 -3.23
C ILE A 127 -18.89 7.06 -2.96
N PHE A 128 -18.52 5.86 -2.51
CA PHE A 128 -17.12 5.53 -2.21
C PHE A 128 -16.26 5.58 -3.49
N SER A 129 -16.73 4.97 -4.57
CA SER A 129 -16.04 4.98 -5.86
C SER A 129 -15.86 6.39 -6.41
N ASP A 130 -16.92 7.21 -6.40
CA ASP A 130 -16.87 8.60 -6.88
C ASP A 130 -15.93 9.47 -6.04
N LEU A 131 -15.85 9.22 -4.73
CA LEU A 131 -14.88 9.88 -3.84
C LEU A 131 -13.44 9.49 -4.18
N ILE A 132 -13.18 8.24 -4.56
CA ILE A 132 -11.86 7.78 -5.02
C ILE A 132 -11.53 8.39 -6.38
N TYR A 133 -12.46 8.32 -7.34
CA TYR A 133 -12.25 8.88 -8.68
C TYR A 133 -11.95 10.37 -8.62
N SER A 134 -12.75 11.13 -7.87
CA SER A 134 -12.51 12.55 -7.70
C SER A 134 -11.22 12.84 -6.95
N ARG A 135 -10.82 12.03 -5.97
CA ARG A 135 -9.55 12.20 -5.26
C ARG A 135 -8.34 12.05 -6.17
N ILE A 136 -8.42 11.15 -7.16
CA ILE A 136 -7.32 10.88 -8.09
C ILE A 136 -7.33 11.85 -9.27
N LEU A 137 -8.52 12.11 -9.85
CA LEU A 137 -8.65 12.89 -11.09
C LEU A 137 -8.80 14.39 -10.84
N HIS A 138 -9.43 14.79 -9.72
CA HIS A 138 -9.73 16.16 -9.35
C HIS A 138 -9.72 16.37 -7.83
N PRO A 139 -8.53 16.34 -7.17
CA PRO A 139 -8.41 16.48 -5.71
C PRO A 139 -9.01 17.79 -5.21
N SER A 140 -10.08 17.72 -4.42
CA SER A 140 -10.85 18.91 -3.99
C SER A 140 -11.69 18.64 -2.74
N SER A 141 -12.53 19.60 -2.33
CA SER A 141 -13.49 19.45 -1.24
C SER A 141 -14.57 18.43 -1.55
N LYS A 142 -15.29 17.94 -0.54
CA LYS A 142 -16.41 16.98 -0.73
C LYS A 142 -17.51 17.54 -1.61
N LYS A 143 -17.81 18.84 -1.52
CA LYS A 143 -18.76 19.51 -2.39
C LYS A 143 -18.27 19.49 -3.84
N SER A 144 -17.04 19.91 -4.08
CA SER A 144 -16.46 19.92 -5.43
C SER A 144 -16.30 18.50 -5.99
N SER A 145 -16.02 17.48 -5.14
CA SER A 145 -16.01 16.07 -5.55
C SER A 145 -17.41 15.62 -6.01
N TYR A 146 -18.48 16.07 -5.34
CA TYR A 146 -19.84 15.81 -5.75
C TYR A 146 -20.17 16.47 -7.09
N ASP A 147 -19.80 17.75 -7.27
CA ASP A 147 -19.98 18.46 -8.52
C ASP A 147 -19.19 17.81 -9.66
N PHE A 148 -17.96 17.36 -9.39
CA PHE A 148 -17.14 16.60 -10.34
C PHE A 148 -17.78 15.26 -10.74
N ALA A 149 -18.38 14.54 -9.79
CA ALA A 149 -19.04 13.27 -10.08
C ALA A 149 -20.16 13.42 -11.12
N HIS A 150 -20.84 14.57 -11.19
CA HIS A 150 -21.84 14.88 -12.23
C HIS A 150 -21.22 15.08 -13.63
N THR A 151 -19.90 15.22 -13.73
CA THR A 151 -19.20 15.26 -15.02
C THR A 151 -18.78 13.88 -15.52
N LEU A 152 -18.97 12.83 -14.73
CA LEU A 152 -18.68 11.47 -15.13
C LEU A 152 -19.78 10.94 -16.06
N LEU A 153 -19.46 9.93 -16.83
CA LEU A 153 -20.42 9.30 -17.74
C LEU A 153 -21.59 8.67 -16.98
N GLU A 154 -21.29 7.99 -15.88
CA GLU A 154 -22.26 7.42 -14.95
C GLU A 154 -22.50 8.43 -13.82
N GLN A 155 -23.55 9.24 -13.99
CA GLN A 155 -23.85 10.31 -13.04
C GLN A 155 -24.33 9.77 -11.68
N PRO A 156 -24.01 10.46 -10.57
CA PRO A 156 -24.41 10.06 -9.25
C PRO A 156 -25.94 10.02 -9.08
N LYS A 157 -26.43 8.94 -8.46
CA LYS A 157 -27.84 8.74 -8.09
C LYS A 157 -28.05 8.98 -6.59
N TYR A 158 -27.37 9.99 -6.05
CA TYR A 158 -27.41 10.36 -4.63
C TYR A 158 -27.20 11.87 -4.48
N ASP A 159 -27.60 12.42 -3.35
CA ASP A 159 -27.41 13.83 -3.03
C ASP A 159 -26.17 14.04 -2.16
N ILE A 160 -25.70 15.29 -2.10
CA ILE A 160 -24.49 15.64 -1.35
C ILE A 160 -24.55 15.25 0.14
N HIS A 161 -25.73 15.32 0.78
CA HIS A 161 -25.87 14.92 2.19
C HIS A 161 -25.65 13.43 2.41
N HIS A 162 -25.87 12.58 1.39
CA HIS A 162 -25.55 11.16 1.45
C HIS A 162 -24.04 10.90 1.55
N ILE A 163 -23.19 11.77 0.97
CA ILE A 163 -21.74 11.69 1.12
C ILE A 163 -21.35 11.77 2.61
N TYR A 164 -21.87 12.78 3.33
CA TYR A 164 -21.53 12.95 4.76
C TYR A 164 -22.03 11.79 5.61
N ARG A 165 -23.21 11.26 5.32
CA ARG A 165 -23.72 10.05 5.99
C ARG A 165 -22.88 8.81 5.66
N ALA A 166 -22.46 8.65 4.41
CA ALA A 166 -21.60 7.56 3.99
C ALA A 166 -20.23 7.61 4.69
N LEU A 167 -19.64 8.81 4.86
CA LEU A 167 -18.35 8.96 5.56
C LEU A 167 -18.38 8.40 6.99
N SER A 168 -19.50 8.56 7.72
CA SER A 168 -19.64 8.00 9.06
C SER A 168 -19.64 6.46 9.05
N ILE A 169 -20.31 5.84 8.07
CA ILE A 169 -20.34 4.38 7.92
C ILE A 169 -18.96 3.88 7.47
N LEU A 170 -18.32 4.57 6.52
CA LEU A 170 -16.98 4.22 6.02
C LEU A 170 -15.94 4.28 7.14
N ALA A 171 -16.06 5.24 8.05
CA ALA A 171 -15.17 5.34 9.22
C ALA A 171 -15.37 4.16 10.18
N GLN A 172 -16.62 3.75 10.45
CA GLN A 172 -16.94 2.61 11.31
C GLN A 172 -16.47 1.27 10.70
N GLU A 173 -16.56 1.13 9.39
CA GLU A 173 -16.19 -0.07 8.65
C GLU A 173 -14.74 -0.03 8.11
N SER A 174 -13.95 0.95 8.52
CA SER A 174 -12.60 1.18 7.97
C SER A 174 -11.71 -0.05 8.05
N ASP A 175 -11.69 -0.75 9.19
CA ASP A 175 -10.85 -1.93 9.39
C ASP A 175 -11.27 -3.09 8.48
N TYR A 176 -12.58 -3.32 8.39
CA TYR A 176 -13.13 -4.32 7.50
C TYR A 176 -12.83 -4.00 6.03
N ILE A 177 -13.06 -2.75 5.60
CA ILE A 177 -12.79 -2.33 4.22
C ILE A 177 -11.31 -2.50 3.88
N GLN A 178 -10.39 -2.08 4.75
CA GLN A 178 -8.96 -2.23 4.55
C GLN A 178 -8.56 -3.70 4.40
N SER A 179 -9.03 -4.58 5.29
CA SER A 179 -8.69 -6.01 5.27
C SER A 179 -9.21 -6.70 4.00
N GLU A 180 -10.42 -6.40 3.56
CA GLU A 180 -10.98 -6.98 2.34
C GLU A 180 -10.32 -6.44 1.08
N VAL A 181 -9.99 -5.14 1.03
CA VAL A 181 -9.21 -4.54 -0.09
C VAL A 181 -7.84 -5.21 -0.17
N TYR A 182 -7.16 -5.42 0.96
CA TYR A 182 -5.89 -6.14 0.99
C TYR A 182 -6.04 -7.57 0.46
N LYS A 183 -6.99 -8.35 0.99
CA LYS A 183 -7.23 -9.73 0.54
C LYS A 183 -7.54 -9.78 -0.96
N ASN A 184 -8.39 -8.89 -1.45
CA ASN A 184 -8.75 -8.84 -2.87
C ASN A 184 -7.60 -8.33 -3.75
N SER A 185 -6.66 -7.55 -3.21
CA SER A 185 -5.50 -7.06 -3.97
C SER A 185 -4.59 -8.19 -4.49
N HIS A 186 -4.63 -9.38 -3.87
CA HIS A 186 -3.92 -10.57 -4.35
C HIS A 186 -4.41 -11.07 -5.72
N PHE A 187 -5.62 -10.70 -6.14
CA PHE A 187 -6.12 -10.99 -7.49
C PHE A 187 -5.50 -10.08 -8.56
N ILE A 188 -5.02 -8.91 -8.16
CA ILE A 188 -4.43 -7.91 -9.07
C ILE A 188 -2.91 -8.05 -9.11
N HIS A 189 -2.29 -8.24 -7.95
CA HIS A 189 -0.85 -8.24 -7.78
C HIS A 189 -0.42 -9.24 -6.70
N HIS A 190 0.70 -9.93 -6.93
CA HIS A 190 1.28 -10.79 -5.89
C HIS A 190 1.83 -9.92 -4.76
N ARG A 191 1.20 -9.97 -3.58
CA ARG A 191 1.61 -9.21 -2.40
C ARG A 191 2.74 -9.93 -1.68
N ASN A 192 3.86 -9.26 -1.49
CA ASN A 192 5.01 -9.78 -0.75
C ASN A 192 5.07 -9.16 0.65
N THR A 193 4.59 -9.89 1.64
CA THR A 193 4.52 -9.47 3.04
C THR A 193 5.66 -9.99 3.91
N LYS A 194 6.72 -10.55 3.33
CA LYS A 194 7.89 -11.01 4.10
C LYS A 194 8.57 -9.88 4.88
N VAL A 195 8.60 -8.68 4.29
CA VAL A 195 9.08 -7.47 4.96
C VAL A 195 7.97 -6.44 4.95
N LEU A 196 7.64 -5.92 6.12
CA LEU A 196 6.66 -4.85 6.28
C LEU A 196 7.36 -3.58 6.75
N TYR A 197 7.21 -2.52 5.97
CA TYR A 197 7.68 -1.19 6.32
C TYR A 197 6.59 -0.45 7.11
N TYR A 198 6.98 0.14 8.21
CA TYR A 198 6.09 0.99 9.00
C TYR A 198 6.69 2.39 9.18
N ASP A 199 5.88 3.39 8.90
CA ASP A 199 6.18 4.78 9.22
C ASP A 199 4.93 5.52 9.67
N CYS A 200 5.14 6.60 10.41
CA CYS A 200 4.10 7.53 10.78
C CYS A 200 4.22 8.80 9.93
N THR A 201 3.09 9.34 9.53
CA THR A 201 3.00 10.69 8.99
C THR A 201 1.95 11.48 9.75
N ASN A 202 1.91 12.81 9.59
CA ASN A 202 0.86 13.61 10.18
C ASN A 202 0.27 14.61 9.19
N TYR A 203 -1.01 14.90 9.40
CA TYR A 203 -1.78 15.86 8.62
C TYR A 203 -2.19 17.00 9.54
N TYR A 204 -1.93 18.24 9.15
CA TYR A 204 -2.37 19.41 9.88
C TYR A 204 -3.77 19.85 9.42
N PHE A 205 -4.47 20.53 10.31
CA PHE A 205 -5.78 21.10 10.06
C PHE A 205 -5.75 22.60 10.34
N GLU A 206 -6.26 23.40 9.42
CA GLU A 206 -6.34 24.87 9.57
C GLU A 206 -7.53 25.23 10.48
N ILE A 207 -7.43 24.84 11.74
CA ILE A 207 -8.38 25.11 12.81
C ILE A 207 -7.63 25.67 14.01
N GLU A 208 -8.31 26.44 14.86
CA GLU A 208 -7.74 27.02 16.07
C GLU A 208 -7.97 26.13 17.30
N GLU A 209 -9.14 25.46 17.37
CA GLU A 209 -9.48 24.58 18.48
C GLU A 209 -9.15 23.11 18.14
N ASP A 210 -8.60 22.41 19.12
CA ASP A 210 -8.33 20.98 19.00
C ASP A 210 -9.56 20.15 19.46
N ASP A 211 -9.62 18.89 19.05
CA ASP A 211 -10.65 17.93 19.47
C ASP A 211 -10.00 16.62 19.93
N ASP A 212 -10.77 15.53 20.04
CA ASP A 212 -10.27 14.25 20.53
C ASP A 212 -9.17 13.64 19.64
N LEU A 213 -9.19 13.88 18.34
CA LEU A 213 -8.25 13.31 17.36
C LEU A 213 -7.27 14.36 16.84
N ARG A 214 -7.77 15.57 16.50
CA ARG A 214 -6.94 16.67 16.02
C ARG A 214 -6.33 17.39 17.22
N LYS A 215 -5.09 17.06 17.56
CA LYS A 215 -4.38 17.58 18.74
C LYS A 215 -3.14 18.38 18.34
N TYR A 216 -2.78 19.37 19.14
CA TYR A 216 -1.48 20.02 19.02
C TYR A 216 -0.37 19.03 19.35
N GLY A 217 0.58 18.86 18.44
CA GLY A 217 1.66 17.89 18.56
C GLY A 217 2.88 18.27 17.73
N LYS A 218 3.84 17.36 17.64
CA LYS A 218 5.06 17.56 16.85
C LYS A 218 4.76 17.39 15.35
N SER A 219 4.45 18.50 14.68
CA SER A 219 4.24 18.51 13.23
C SER A 219 5.56 18.23 12.48
N LYS A 220 5.54 17.28 11.53
CA LYS A 220 6.68 17.04 10.61
C LYS A 220 6.93 18.24 9.69
N GLU A 221 5.91 19.03 9.39
CA GLU A 221 5.99 20.25 8.59
C GLU A 221 6.28 21.52 9.43
N HIS A 222 6.46 21.37 10.74
CA HIS A 222 6.65 22.50 11.68
C HIS A 222 5.50 23.51 11.66
N ARG A 223 4.27 23.06 11.41
CA ARG A 223 3.06 23.89 11.46
C ARG A 223 2.57 24.05 12.90
N PRO A 224 2.04 25.23 13.26
CA PRO A 224 1.50 25.49 14.59
C PRO A 224 0.05 25.00 14.77
N ASN A 225 -0.48 24.24 13.84
CA ASN A 225 -1.87 23.80 13.81
C ASN A 225 -2.06 22.43 14.46
N PRO A 226 -3.27 22.08 14.94
CA PRO A 226 -3.61 20.73 15.33
C PRO A 226 -3.36 19.72 14.21
N ILE A 227 -2.84 18.55 14.57
CA ILE A 227 -2.50 17.48 13.65
C ILE A 227 -3.20 16.17 14.02
N VAL A 228 -3.30 15.27 13.04
CA VAL A 228 -3.65 13.85 13.23
C VAL A 228 -2.46 13.03 12.77
N THR A 229 -2.08 12.03 13.53
CA THR A 229 -1.00 11.11 13.17
C THR A 229 -1.60 9.88 12.48
N MET A 230 -1.06 9.49 11.34
CA MET A 230 -1.39 8.25 10.64
C MET A 230 -0.19 7.31 10.70
N GLY A 231 -0.40 6.11 11.24
CA GLY A 231 0.53 5.00 11.11
C GLY A 231 0.16 4.18 9.88
N LEU A 232 1.12 3.81 9.06
CA LEU A 232 0.91 3.09 7.80
C LEU A 232 1.87 1.92 7.68
N PHE A 233 1.34 0.73 7.41
CA PHE A 233 2.11 -0.42 6.94
C PHE A 233 2.07 -0.53 5.43
N MET A 234 3.23 -0.83 4.85
CA MET A 234 3.42 -1.13 3.43
C MET A 234 4.14 -2.48 3.29
N ASP A 235 3.86 -3.19 2.22
CA ASP A 235 4.58 -4.42 1.87
C ASP A 235 5.96 -4.13 1.25
N THR A 236 6.67 -5.19 0.86
CA THR A 236 8.01 -5.10 0.27
C THR A 236 8.04 -4.27 -1.02
N ASP A 237 6.94 -4.23 -1.75
CA ASP A 237 6.82 -3.48 -3.01
C ASP A 237 6.37 -2.02 -2.80
N GLY A 238 6.20 -1.60 -1.54
CA GLY A 238 5.75 -0.27 -1.16
C GLY A 238 4.26 -0.04 -1.34
N ILE A 239 3.47 -1.11 -1.50
CA ILE A 239 2.01 -0.99 -1.64
C ILE A 239 1.40 -0.95 -0.23
N PRO A 240 0.51 0.01 0.08
CA PRO A 240 -0.18 0.09 1.36
C PRO A 240 -0.88 -1.21 1.73
N LEU A 241 -0.77 -1.59 3.01
CA LEU A 241 -1.40 -2.78 3.57
C LEU A 241 -2.50 -2.37 4.54
N ALA A 242 -2.16 -1.64 5.58
CA ALA A 242 -3.09 -1.16 6.59
C ALA A 242 -2.64 0.16 7.17
N PHE A 243 -3.59 0.97 7.61
CA PHE A 243 -3.31 2.22 8.34
C PHE A 243 -4.25 2.37 9.53
N ASP A 244 -3.86 3.23 10.44
CA ASP A 244 -4.73 3.70 11.51
C ASP A 244 -4.44 5.17 11.84
N LEU A 245 -5.41 5.84 12.46
CA LEU A 245 -5.34 7.24 12.82
C LEU A 245 -5.27 7.39 14.34
N TYR A 246 -4.37 8.26 14.78
CA TYR A 246 -4.09 8.50 16.19
C TYR A 246 -4.12 10.00 16.51
N PRO A 247 -4.43 10.37 17.76
CA PRO A 247 -4.34 11.76 18.20
C PRO A 247 -2.97 12.37 17.90
N GLY A 248 -2.96 13.61 17.45
CA GLY A 248 -1.75 14.29 17.01
C GLY A 248 -0.64 14.46 18.06
N ASN A 249 -1.00 14.36 19.34
CA ASN A 249 -0.07 14.42 20.48
C ASN A 249 0.39 13.02 20.94
N GLN A 250 -0.07 11.94 20.29
CA GLN A 250 0.33 10.59 20.67
C GLN A 250 1.78 10.32 20.27
N ASN A 251 2.52 9.62 21.15
CA ASN A 251 3.87 9.16 20.83
C ASN A 251 3.81 8.08 19.72
N GLU A 252 4.52 8.30 18.62
CA GLU A 252 4.58 7.42 17.47
C GLU A 252 4.98 5.96 17.84
N GLN A 253 5.82 5.76 18.85
CA GLN A 253 6.20 4.42 19.31
C GLN A 253 5.01 3.59 19.82
N LYS A 254 3.97 4.24 20.31
CA LYS A 254 2.78 3.56 20.83
C LYS A 254 1.76 3.23 19.73
N THR A 255 1.93 3.74 18.52
CA THR A 255 1.00 3.52 17.40
C THR A 255 1.27 2.20 16.68
N LEU A 256 2.49 1.68 16.76
CA LEU A 256 2.91 0.47 16.06
C LEU A 256 2.13 -0.78 16.51
N LYS A 257 2.20 -1.11 17.79
CA LYS A 257 1.65 -2.37 18.33
C LYS A 257 0.15 -2.56 18.08
N PRO A 258 -0.73 -1.55 18.26
CA PRO A 258 -2.14 -1.70 17.91
C PRO A 258 -2.37 -2.04 16.44
N LEU A 259 -1.62 -1.39 15.53
CA LEU A 259 -1.76 -1.65 14.10
C LEU A 259 -1.19 -3.01 13.69
N GLU A 260 -0.08 -3.47 14.30
CA GLU A 260 0.41 -4.83 14.11
C GLU A 260 -0.59 -5.88 14.57
N GLN A 261 -1.22 -5.69 15.72
CA GLN A 261 -2.27 -6.59 16.21
C GLN A 261 -3.46 -6.65 15.25
N LYS A 262 -3.83 -5.53 14.64
CA LYS A 262 -4.86 -5.47 13.60
C LYS A 262 -4.46 -6.28 12.37
N ILE A 263 -3.22 -6.14 11.88
CA ILE A 263 -2.73 -6.89 10.73
C ILE A 263 -2.72 -8.39 10.99
N ILE A 264 -2.25 -8.81 12.15
CA ILE A 264 -2.21 -10.22 12.55
C ILE A 264 -3.62 -10.80 12.63
N ARG A 265 -4.58 -10.06 13.18
CA ARG A 265 -5.95 -10.53 13.39
C ARG A 265 -6.80 -10.54 12.12
N ASP A 266 -6.71 -9.47 11.30
CA ASP A 266 -7.70 -9.20 10.25
C ASP A 266 -7.15 -9.44 8.84
N PHE A 267 -5.81 -9.51 8.67
CA PHE A 267 -5.15 -9.59 7.37
C PHE A 267 -4.42 -10.93 7.13
N ASP A 268 -4.51 -11.88 8.08
CA ASP A 268 -3.80 -13.16 8.05
C ASP A 268 -2.29 -13.02 7.84
N CYS A 269 -1.71 -11.93 8.36
CA CYS A 269 -0.31 -11.58 8.22
C CYS A 269 0.38 -11.69 9.59
N SER A 270 0.81 -12.92 9.95
CA SER A 270 1.36 -13.23 11.29
C SER A 270 2.88 -13.35 11.31
N GLU A 271 3.51 -13.62 10.17
CA GLU A 271 4.95 -13.84 10.03
C GLU A 271 5.55 -12.81 9.07
N PHE A 272 6.37 -11.91 9.60
CA PHE A 272 7.01 -10.86 8.80
C PHE A 272 8.26 -10.31 9.50
N ILE A 273 9.08 -9.63 8.74
CA ILE A 273 10.18 -8.80 9.24
C ILE A 273 9.68 -7.36 9.31
N TYR A 274 9.54 -6.83 10.51
CA TYR A 274 9.19 -5.43 10.73
C TYR A 274 10.38 -4.51 10.41
N CYS A 275 10.17 -3.50 9.60
CA CYS A 275 11.19 -2.54 9.21
C CYS A 275 10.72 -1.11 9.48
N SER A 276 11.51 -0.32 10.23
CA SER A 276 11.18 1.06 10.54
C SER A 276 12.41 1.96 10.75
N ASP A 277 12.12 3.26 10.91
CA ASP A 277 13.12 4.25 11.27
C ASP A 277 13.53 4.19 12.76
N ALA A 278 14.53 5.00 13.12
CA ALA A 278 15.08 5.04 14.49
C ALA A 278 14.10 5.62 15.54
N GLY A 279 13.04 6.28 15.12
CA GLY A 279 12.02 6.87 15.99
C GLY A 279 11.12 5.82 16.65
N LEU A 280 10.98 4.68 16.01
CA LEU A 280 10.02 3.61 16.36
C LEU A 280 10.68 2.43 17.10
N GLY A 281 11.99 2.49 17.38
CA GLY A 281 12.80 1.42 17.99
C GLY A 281 12.70 1.36 19.52
N SER A 282 11.51 1.42 20.12
CA SER A 282 11.36 1.19 21.57
C SER A 282 11.62 -0.28 21.92
N GLN A 283 12.04 -0.53 23.17
CA GLN A 283 12.26 -1.89 23.63
C GLN A 283 10.98 -2.74 23.58
N ASP A 284 9.84 -2.14 23.87
CA ASP A 284 8.54 -2.84 23.81
C ASP A 284 8.17 -3.25 22.38
N ASN A 285 8.46 -2.39 21.38
CA ASN A 285 8.25 -2.72 19.98
C ASN A 285 9.18 -3.84 19.51
N LYS A 286 10.45 -3.82 19.93
CA LYS A 286 11.43 -4.88 19.63
C LYS A 286 11.00 -6.20 20.23
N LEU A 287 10.66 -6.24 21.54
CA LEU A 287 10.20 -7.44 22.22
C LEU A 287 8.92 -8.02 21.58
N PHE A 288 8.00 -7.17 21.15
CA PHE A 288 6.78 -7.61 20.48
C PHE A 288 7.08 -8.27 19.12
N ASN A 289 8.11 -7.79 18.43
CA ASN A 289 8.53 -8.29 17.12
C ASN A 289 9.62 -9.39 17.18
N ASP A 290 10.05 -9.78 18.37
CA ASP A 290 10.96 -10.91 18.60
C ASP A 290 10.19 -12.17 19.03
N MET A 291 8.97 -12.35 18.55
CA MET A 291 8.08 -13.44 18.95
C MET A 291 7.29 -14.00 17.76
N GLN A 292 6.95 -15.28 17.83
CA GLN A 292 5.97 -15.93 16.94
C GLN A 292 6.28 -15.83 15.44
N GLY A 293 7.54 -16.08 15.05
CA GLY A 293 7.95 -16.03 13.63
C GLY A 293 8.18 -14.64 13.07
N ARG A 294 8.08 -13.59 13.91
CA ARG A 294 8.42 -12.22 13.53
C ARG A 294 9.87 -11.89 13.85
N SER A 295 10.40 -10.95 13.12
CA SER A 295 11.74 -10.35 13.34
C SER A 295 11.67 -8.86 13.04
N TYR A 296 12.72 -8.12 13.33
CA TYR A 296 12.75 -6.69 13.05
C TYR A 296 14.09 -6.20 12.52
N VAL A 297 14.03 -5.15 11.72
CA VAL A 297 15.17 -4.35 11.27
C VAL A 297 14.83 -2.87 11.53
N ILE A 298 15.51 -2.26 12.47
CA ILE A 298 15.23 -0.89 12.90
C ILE A 298 16.49 -0.06 12.75
N ALA A 299 16.38 1.09 12.08
CA ALA A 299 17.49 2.01 11.97
C ALA A 299 17.90 2.54 13.37
N GLN A 300 19.19 2.60 13.64
CA GLN A 300 19.74 3.07 14.92
C GLN A 300 20.68 4.27 14.70
N SER A 301 20.47 5.34 15.44
CA SER A 301 21.38 6.48 15.41
C SER A 301 22.68 6.15 16.15
N LEU A 302 23.82 6.27 15.49
CA LEU A 302 25.14 6.10 16.10
C LEU A 302 25.36 7.02 17.32
N LYS A 303 24.76 8.23 17.32
CA LYS A 303 24.86 9.18 18.44
C LYS A 303 24.14 8.71 19.70
N LYS A 304 23.15 7.83 19.56
CA LYS A 304 22.34 7.28 20.67
C LYS A 304 22.86 5.94 21.19
N LEU A 305 23.86 5.36 20.55
CA LEU A 305 24.52 4.14 21.02
C LEU A 305 25.29 4.39 22.32
N LYS A 306 25.42 3.36 23.15
CA LYS A 306 26.36 3.35 24.27
C LYS A 306 27.79 3.59 23.75
N LYS A 307 28.67 4.07 24.61
CA LYS A 307 30.03 4.42 24.19
C LYS A 307 30.76 3.23 23.58
N GLU A 308 30.68 2.07 24.21
CA GLU A 308 31.32 0.83 23.77
C GLU A 308 30.81 0.37 22.40
N ASP A 309 29.49 0.26 22.23
CA ASP A 309 28.87 -0.12 20.95
C ASP A 309 29.21 0.85 19.84
N ARG A 310 29.29 2.16 20.17
CA ARG A 310 29.63 3.21 19.21
C ARG A 310 31.10 3.15 18.79
N GLU A 311 32.01 2.84 19.70
CA GLU A 311 33.44 2.63 19.40
C GLU A 311 33.63 1.46 18.45
N ILE A 312 32.93 0.34 18.70
CA ILE A 312 32.94 -0.84 17.83
C ILE A 312 32.31 -0.47 16.45
N ALA A 313 31.20 0.27 16.43
CA ALA A 313 30.56 0.67 15.18
C ALA A 313 31.46 1.56 14.33
N LEU A 314 32.23 2.46 14.93
CA LEU A 314 33.13 3.41 14.26
C LEU A 314 34.50 2.83 13.90
N ASP A 315 34.87 1.66 14.41
CA ASP A 315 36.08 0.97 14.02
C ASP A 315 36.04 0.64 12.51
N PRO A 316 36.97 1.11 11.66
CA PRO A 316 36.97 0.90 10.23
C PRO A 316 37.32 -0.51 9.78
N THR A 317 37.71 -1.40 10.70
CA THR A 317 38.12 -2.77 10.40
C THR A 317 36.94 -3.75 10.34
N GLN A 318 37.17 -4.93 9.80
CA GLN A 318 36.23 -6.05 9.75
C GLN A 318 34.96 -5.83 8.90
N PHE A 319 35.01 -4.88 7.97
CA PHE A 319 33.93 -4.72 7.00
C PHE A 319 34.02 -5.76 5.89
N ARG A 320 32.89 -6.06 5.27
CA ARG A 320 32.76 -6.88 4.07
C ARG A 320 32.02 -6.09 2.99
N LYS A 321 32.38 -6.29 1.74
CA LYS A 321 31.58 -5.80 0.63
C LYS A 321 30.33 -6.68 0.49
N VAL A 322 29.17 -6.11 0.21
CA VAL A 322 27.96 -6.89 -0.09
C VAL A 322 28.24 -7.87 -1.23
N GLY A 323 27.98 -9.15 -0.99
CA GLY A 323 28.26 -10.24 -1.94
C GLY A 323 29.68 -10.79 -1.87
N SER A 324 30.49 -10.45 -0.85
CA SER A 324 31.84 -10.97 -0.64
C SER A 324 32.12 -11.22 0.85
N ASP A 325 32.77 -12.34 1.16
CA ASP A 325 33.16 -12.69 2.53
C ASP A 325 34.54 -12.14 2.93
N ARG A 326 35.23 -11.47 2.02
CA ARG A 326 36.57 -10.91 2.29
C ARG A 326 36.45 -9.75 3.28
N LEU A 327 37.22 -9.82 4.36
CA LEU A 327 37.38 -8.74 5.34
C LEU A 327 38.19 -7.59 4.74
N ILE A 328 37.75 -6.39 5.00
CA ILE A 328 38.29 -5.14 4.42
C ILE A 328 38.45 -4.12 5.55
N ASP A 329 39.52 -3.37 5.52
CA ASP A 329 39.68 -2.14 6.29
C ASP A 329 39.23 -0.95 5.42
N LEU A 330 38.27 -0.17 5.91
CA LEU A 330 37.74 0.96 5.15
C LEU A 330 38.78 2.05 4.84
N ARG A 331 39.89 2.09 5.59
CA ARG A 331 40.99 3.03 5.36
C ARG A 331 41.82 2.69 4.11
N GLU A 332 41.77 1.44 3.67
CA GLU A 332 42.48 0.94 2.48
C GLU A 332 41.66 1.07 1.19
N LEU A 333 40.43 1.59 1.27
CA LEU A 333 39.55 1.74 0.10
C LEU A 333 40.01 2.91 -0.78
N ASP A 334 40.24 2.63 -2.04
CA ASP A 334 40.38 3.68 -3.06
C ASP A 334 38.98 4.17 -3.49
N GLU A 335 38.48 5.24 -2.86
CA GLU A 335 37.16 5.80 -3.13
C GLU A 335 37.09 6.49 -4.52
N SER A 336 38.21 6.66 -5.23
CA SER A 336 38.23 7.17 -6.63
C SER A 336 37.86 6.11 -7.65
N ASP A 337 37.98 4.82 -7.30
CA ASP A 337 37.55 3.70 -8.13
C ASP A 337 36.01 3.63 -8.18
N PRO A 338 35.40 3.72 -9.38
CA PRO A 338 33.94 3.63 -9.54
C PRO A 338 33.32 2.35 -8.94
N SER A 339 34.05 1.23 -8.93
CA SER A 339 33.59 -0.03 -8.38
C SER A 339 33.56 -0.03 -6.84
N VAL A 340 34.41 0.76 -6.21
CA VAL A 340 34.43 1.00 -4.75
C VAL A 340 33.39 2.06 -4.39
N TYR A 341 33.34 3.17 -5.15
CA TYR A 341 32.44 4.28 -4.89
C TYR A 341 30.95 3.87 -4.90
N GLY A 342 30.54 2.98 -5.82
CA GLY A 342 29.18 2.46 -5.94
C GLY A 342 28.81 1.33 -4.97
N SER A 343 29.77 0.84 -4.18
CA SER A 343 29.58 -0.33 -3.33
C SER A 343 29.09 0.02 -1.93
N ILE A 344 28.46 -0.97 -1.28
CA ILE A 344 28.06 -0.94 0.13
C ILE A 344 28.93 -1.95 0.88
N TYR A 345 29.48 -1.51 1.99
CA TYR A 345 30.26 -2.32 2.92
C TYR A 345 29.48 -2.44 4.23
N TYR A 346 29.57 -3.58 4.90
CA TYR A 346 28.89 -3.81 6.16
C TYR A 346 29.72 -4.66 7.11
N LYS A 347 29.43 -4.54 8.39
CA LYS A 347 29.88 -5.49 9.42
C LYS A 347 28.74 -5.79 10.37
N GLU A 348 28.76 -6.98 10.92
CA GLU A 348 27.80 -7.49 11.88
C GLU A 348 28.44 -7.54 13.26
N VAL A 349 27.79 -7.00 14.25
CA VAL A 349 28.25 -6.94 15.63
C VAL A 349 27.13 -7.47 16.54
N PRO A 350 27.33 -8.60 17.21
CA PRO A 350 26.36 -9.10 18.18
C PRO A 350 26.28 -8.14 19.38
N ILE A 351 25.04 -7.80 19.78
CA ILE A 351 24.75 -7.01 20.97
C ILE A 351 23.85 -7.81 21.88
N GLU A 352 24.35 -8.09 23.05
CA GLU A 352 23.56 -8.77 24.05
C GLU A 352 22.98 -7.79 25.07
N SER A 353 21.70 -7.93 25.31
CA SER A 353 21.01 -7.25 26.41
C SER A 353 20.32 -8.29 27.29
N LYS A 354 19.89 -7.88 28.49
CA LYS A 354 19.19 -8.79 29.42
C LYS A 354 17.92 -9.42 28.85
N LYS A 355 17.37 -8.88 27.78
CA LYS A 355 16.05 -9.26 27.24
C LYS A 355 16.06 -9.63 25.76
N LEU A 356 17.06 -9.21 25.00
CA LEU A 356 17.13 -9.35 23.55
C LEU A 356 18.56 -9.69 23.13
N SER A 357 18.70 -10.63 22.21
CA SER A 357 19.94 -10.87 21.45
C SER A 357 19.76 -10.23 20.08
N GLU A 358 20.53 -9.18 19.81
CA GLU A 358 20.40 -8.39 18.59
C GLU A 358 21.70 -8.41 17.80
N THR A 359 21.63 -8.28 16.49
CA THR A 359 22.80 -8.04 15.64
C THR A 359 22.77 -6.60 15.14
N MET A 360 23.77 -5.81 15.48
CA MET A 360 23.96 -4.48 14.92
C MET A 360 24.65 -4.62 13.56
N ILE A 361 23.96 -4.18 12.49
CA ILE A 361 24.52 -4.11 11.15
C ILE A 361 25.02 -2.69 10.91
N VAL A 362 26.33 -2.51 10.85
CA VAL A 362 26.95 -1.22 10.54
C VAL A 362 27.24 -1.16 9.06
N THR A 363 26.69 -0.18 8.38
CA THR A 363 26.88 -0.01 6.93
C THR A 363 27.75 1.21 6.60
N TYR A 364 28.58 1.07 5.57
CA TYR A 364 29.38 2.15 5.01
C TYR A 364 29.22 2.21 3.49
N SER A 365 29.03 3.41 2.95
CA SER A 365 28.94 3.68 1.52
C SER A 365 29.74 4.92 1.20
N PRO A 366 30.80 4.83 0.35
CA PRO A 366 31.55 5.99 -0.11
C PRO A 366 30.68 7.05 -0.76
N LYS A 367 29.74 6.64 -1.59
CA LYS A 367 28.75 7.53 -2.25
C LYS A 367 27.91 8.30 -1.22
N TYR A 368 27.40 7.61 -0.18
CA TYR A 368 26.62 8.27 0.85
C TYR A 368 27.47 9.19 1.73
N ARG A 369 28.72 8.81 2.03
CA ARG A 369 29.69 9.68 2.71
C ARG A 369 29.93 10.97 1.96
N ALA A 370 30.17 10.88 0.63
CA ALA A 370 30.38 12.05 -0.22
C ALA A 370 29.12 12.95 -0.24
N TYR A 371 27.92 12.36 -0.34
CA TYR A 371 26.67 13.09 -0.27
C TYR A 371 26.50 13.83 1.07
N GLN A 372 26.77 13.19 2.19
CA GLN A 372 26.70 13.80 3.52
C GLN A 372 27.76 14.90 3.73
N ALA A 373 28.95 14.72 3.17
CA ALA A 373 30.00 15.75 3.18
C ALA A 373 29.54 17.00 2.43
N ASN A 374 28.91 16.85 1.27
CA ASN A 374 28.36 17.96 0.47
C ASN A 374 27.26 18.72 1.24
N ILE A 375 26.32 17.98 1.87
CA ILE A 375 25.28 18.61 2.72
C ILE A 375 25.93 19.43 3.85
N ARG A 376 26.90 18.86 4.56
CA ARG A 376 27.60 19.53 5.65
C ARG A 376 28.31 20.78 5.16
N GLN A 377 28.99 20.70 4.02
CA GLN A 377 29.65 21.85 3.42
C GLN A 377 28.67 22.99 3.12
N LYS A 378 27.52 22.69 2.52
CA LYS A 378 26.48 23.68 2.27
C LYS A 378 25.90 24.29 3.56
N GLN A 379 25.78 23.50 4.64
CA GLN A 379 25.34 23.99 5.94
C GLN A 379 26.37 24.94 6.56
N LEU A 380 27.68 24.61 6.47
CA LEU A 380 28.76 25.46 6.94
C LEU A 380 28.81 26.80 6.18
N GLU A 381 28.66 26.76 4.86
CA GLU A 381 28.62 27.98 4.04
C GLU A 381 27.43 28.88 4.41
N ARG A 382 26.23 28.28 4.64
CA ARG A 382 25.07 29.04 5.12
C ARG A 382 25.32 29.66 6.50
N ALA A 383 25.89 28.90 7.42
CA ALA A 383 26.24 29.38 8.75
C ALA A 383 27.24 30.53 8.70
N GLN A 384 28.28 30.41 7.87
CA GLN A 384 29.28 31.48 7.65
C GLN A 384 28.66 32.77 7.08
N LYS A 385 27.75 32.63 6.09
CA LYS A 385 27.01 33.77 5.54
C LYS A 385 26.19 34.45 6.60
N LEU A 386 25.44 33.70 7.45
CA LEU A 386 24.65 34.25 8.54
C LEU A 386 25.52 34.99 9.60
N LEU A 387 26.66 34.41 9.97
CA LEU A 387 27.60 35.04 10.90
C LEU A 387 28.18 36.34 10.33
N ASN A 388 28.48 36.38 9.06
CA ASN A 388 28.99 37.58 8.39
C ASN A 388 27.88 38.64 8.30
N THR A 389 26.65 38.30 8.00
CA THR A 389 25.50 39.22 7.97
C THR A 389 25.21 39.79 9.34
N ASN A 390 25.22 38.98 10.40
CA ASN A 390 25.00 39.45 11.79
C ASN A 390 26.16 40.34 12.29
N LYS A 391 27.37 40.11 11.85
CA LYS A 391 28.50 41.02 12.14
C LYS A 391 28.29 42.38 11.48
N ASN A 392 27.72 42.45 10.32
CA ASN A 392 27.43 43.73 9.63
C ASN A 392 26.27 44.47 10.32
N ILE A 393 25.19 43.78 10.72
CA ILE A 393 24.07 44.37 11.47
C ILE A 393 24.53 44.93 12.84
N ARG A 394 25.45 44.26 13.54
CA ARG A 394 26.03 44.77 14.79
C ARG A 394 26.96 45.98 14.59
N LYS A 395 27.60 46.11 13.41
CA LYS A 395 28.41 47.31 13.07
C LYS A 395 27.54 48.51 12.70
N GLU A 396 26.36 48.33 12.14
CA GLU A 396 25.42 49.40 11.81
C GLU A 396 24.63 49.89 12.99
N ARG A 397 24.63 49.19 14.14
CA ARG A 397 23.97 49.57 15.41
C ARG A 397 24.93 50.17 16.42
N LYS A 398 26.18 50.46 16.09
CA LYS A 398 27.13 51.27 16.83
C LYS A 398 27.40 52.56 16.08
#